data_24f50024eda9984c80f9f610f89cf12f
#
_entry.id   24f50024eda9984c80f9f610f89cf12f
#
_cell.length_a   1.000
_cell.length_b   1.000
_cell.length_c   1.000
_cell.angle_alpha   90.00
_cell.angle_beta   90.00
_cell.angle_gamma   90.00
#
_symmetry.space_group_name_H-M   'P 1'
#
loop_
_entity.id
_entity.type
_entity.pdbx_description
1 polymer ?
#
loop_
_entity_poly.entity_id
_entity_poly.type
_entity_poly.pdbx_seq_one_letter_code
_entity_poly.pdbx_strand_id
1 'polypeptide(L)'
;LADIIGFRLLAIAAGYEDGNDADSLRSDPLFKMALERLPSERDLCSQATISRLENLPDTRALLRMGRAMVDLYCASFRHVPKRIVLDVDDTFDAVHGGQQLRLFNAYYDEYGFQPFVVFDGDGRFVTAVLRPAKRPKGTEVRAFLRRLLRAIRANWPHTEILLRADGHYACPEVLDWCEAERIDYVLGLPTSRTLRRHVTTLEASTAARFQATPGADKVRRFKEFYDGASTWSRVRRIVARVEAGGQGTDTRFIVTNLRHGTGRWLYEVLYCARGQAENHIKAWKAHLAADRTSCTKAMANQFRLFLHAGAYWLLWSLRSLMPKRSRWRTVQFDTLRLRLVKIAARIVEMKTQIKVHLPTSAPDQAIIHLALGRLPRLIT
;
A
#
# COMPACT_ATOMS: atom_id res chain seq x y z
N LEU A 1 23.92 1.74 13.30
CA LEU A 1 23.09 1.82 12.08
C LEU A 1 21.61 1.62 12.43
N ALA A 2 21.27 0.63 13.26
CA ALA A 2 19.89 0.37 13.70
C ALA A 2 19.25 1.62 14.33
N ASP A 3 19.93 2.30 15.25
CA ASP A 3 19.42 3.52 15.89
C ASP A 3 19.13 4.64 14.89
N ILE A 4 19.99 4.82 13.88
CA ILE A 4 19.81 5.86 12.87
C ILE A 4 18.55 5.55 12.02
N ILE A 5 18.37 4.30 11.61
CA ILE A 5 17.18 3.84 10.89
C ILE A 5 15.95 3.97 11.79
N GLY A 6 16.03 3.50 13.05
CA GLY A 6 14.95 3.59 14.03
C GLY A 6 14.50 5.03 14.27
N PHE A 7 15.44 5.96 14.48
CA PHE A 7 15.13 7.38 14.63
C PHE A 7 14.41 7.93 13.40
N ARG A 8 14.91 7.61 12.21
CA ARG A 8 14.27 8.07 10.95
C ARG A 8 12.86 7.52 10.78
N LEU A 9 12.62 6.24 11.08
CA LEU A 9 11.29 5.62 11.03
C LEU A 9 10.32 6.27 12.02
N LEU A 10 10.76 6.49 13.25
CA LEU A 10 9.95 7.13 14.30
C LEU A 10 9.64 8.59 13.95
N ALA A 11 10.60 9.34 13.41
CA ALA A 11 10.39 10.71 12.94
C ALA A 11 9.32 10.76 11.85
N ILE A 12 9.40 9.92 10.81
CA ILE A 12 8.39 9.85 9.74
C ILE A 12 7.01 9.48 10.34
N ALA A 13 6.94 8.48 11.20
CA ALA A 13 5.69 8.07 11.84
C ALA A 13 5.07 9.18 12.69
N ALA A 14 5.92 9.97 13.35
CA ALA A 14 5.50 11.15 14.11
C ALA A 14 5.17 12.38 13.24
N GLY A 15 5.35 12.31 11.90
CA GLY A 15 5.02 13.37 10.95
C GLY A 15 6.14 14.38 10.71
N TYR A 16 7.37 13.94 10.88
CA TYR A 16 8.59 14.63 10.50
C TYR A 16 9.25 13.88 9.34
N GLU A 17 8.68 14.07 8.17
CA GLU A 17 9.01 13.32 6.97
C GLU A 17 10.35 13.72 6.32
N ASP A 18 10.90 14.88 6.67
CA ASP A 18 12.20 15.32 6.20
C ASP A 18 13.34 14.98 7.16
N GLY A 19 14.52 14.73 6.62
CA GLY A 19 15.73 14.56 7.43
C GLY A 19 16.18 15.86 8.10
N ASN A 20 15.70 17.02 7.64
CA ASN A 20 16.03 18.34 8.17
C ASN A 20 15.55 18.52 9.63
N ASP A 21 14.45 17.87 10.00
CA ASP A 21 13.92 17.95 11.36
C ASP A 21 14.80 17.24 12.40
N ALA A 22 15.73 16.39 11.94
CA ALA A 22 16.58 15.59 12.83
C ALA A 22 17.38 16.44 13.83
N ASP A 23 17.88 17.61 13.40
CA ASP A 23 18.70 18.45 14.28
C ASP A 23 17.87 19.05 15.43
N SER A 24 16.59 19.29 15.23
CA SER A 24 15.65 19.74 16.28
C SER A 24 15.16 18.60 17.16
N LEU A 25 15.03 17.40 16.61
CA LEU A 25 14.45 16.23 17.30
C LEU A 25 15.49 15.37 18.02
N ARG A 26 16.78 15.50 17.70
CA ARG A 26 17.83 14.63 18.21
C ARG A 26 18.00 14.67 19.74
N SER A 27 17.63 15.78 20.39
CA SER A 27 17.67 15.97 21.83
C SER A 27 16.39 15.53 22.55
N ASP A 28 15.30 15.25 21.80
CA ASP A 28 14.01 14.90 22.39
C ASP A 28 14.09 13.60 23.20
N PRO A 29 13.70 13.62 24.49
CA PRO A 29 13.82 12.46 25.38
C PRO A 29 12.95 11.28 24.96
N LEU A 30 11.79 11.50 24.31
CA LEU A 30 10.92 10.40 23.87
C LEU A 30 11.52 9.64 22.69
N PHE A 31 12.16 10.34 21.74
CA PHE A 31 12.89 9.65 20.65
C PHE A 31 14.09 8.85 21.20
N LYS A 32 14.80 9.38 22.21
CA LYS A 32 15.89 8.64 22.87
C LYS A 32 15.34 7.36 23.54
N MET A 33 14.28 7.49 24.34
CA MET A 33 13.64 6.36 25.02
C MET A 33 13.08 5.32 24.04
N ALA A 34 12.48 5.75 22.93
CA ALA A 34 11.98 4.86 21.90
C ALA A 34 13.09 4.05 21.19
N LEU A 35 14.35 4.46 21.37
CA LEU A 35 15.56 3.78 20.91
C LEU A 35 16.35 3.15 22.09
N GLU A 36 15.67 2.89 23.20
CA GLU A 36 16.24 2.23 24.40
C GLU A 36 17.41 3.02 25.02
N ARG A 37 17.40 4.35 24.91
CA ARG A 37 18.38 5.24 25.50
C ARG A 37 17.80 6.04 26.65
N LEU A 38 18.64 6.44 27.59
CA LEU A 38 18.23 7.33 28.66
C LEU A 38 17.99 8.74 28.13
N PRO A 39 17.01 9.49 28.68
CA PRO A 39 16.77 10.89 28.33
C PRO A 39 18.02 11.79 28.46
N SER A 40 18.85 11.55 29.48
CA SER A 40 20.09 12.29 29.75
C SER A 40 21.26 11.90 28.84
N GLU A 41 21.18 10.79 28.08
CA GLU A 41 22.25 10.39 27.18
C GLU A 41 22.48 11.43 26.07
N ARG A 42 23.64 11.27 25.38
CA ARG A 42 24.00 12.09 24.24
C ARG A 42 22.89 12.12 23.18
N ASP A 43 22.84 13.21 22.45
CA ASP A 43 21.89 13.40 21.34
C ASP A 43 21.94 12.27 20.31
N LEU A 44 20.81 12.04 19.64
CA LEU A 44 20.71 11.15 18.49
C LEU A 44 21.48 11.73 17.29
N CYS A 45 21.40 11.09 16.15
CA CYS A 45 22.14 11.52 14.96
C CYS A 45 21.63 12.86 14.38
N SER A 46 22.53 13.59 13.73
CA SER A 46 22.24 14.84 13.03
C SER A 46 21.61 14.61 11.65
N GLN A 47 21.03 15.69 11.08
CA GLN A 47 20.53 15.73 9.71
C GLN A 47 21.56 15.24 8.68
N ALA A 48 22.84 15.68 8.81
CA ALA A 48 23.90 15.24 7.91
C ALA A 48 24.15 13.71 7.96
N THR A 49 23.94 13.09 9.12
CA THR A 49 24.02 11.63 9.28
C THR A 49 22.83 10.92 8.64
N ILE A 50 21.61 11.46 8.74
CA ILE A 50 20.42 10.97 8.04
C ILE A 50 20.65 11.04 6.51
N SER A 51 21.14 12.15 5.99
CA SER A 51 21.44 12.31 4.57
C SER A 51 22.47 11.28 4.07
N ARG A 52 23.52 11.02 4.86
CA ARG A 52 24.49 9.96 4.56
C ARG A 52 23.86 8.58 4.58
N LEU A 53 23.01 8.29 5.56
CA LEU A 53 22.25 7.04 5.63
C LEU A 53 21.40 6.83 4.38
N GLU A 54 20.64 7.83 3.94
CA GLU A 54 19.75 7.72 2.77
C GLU A 54 20.54 7.44 1.47
N ASN A 55 21.78 7.85 1.39
CA ASN A 55 22.67 7.63 0.24
C ASN A 55 23.59 6.40 0.37
N LEU A 56 23.55 5.69 1.48
CA LEU A 56 24.43 4.56 1.79
C LEU A 56 24.10 3.26 1.02
N PRO A 57 22.82 2.84 0.86
CA PRO A 57 22.52 1.53 0.31
C PRO A 57 22.91 1.40 -1.17
N ASP A 58 23.58 0.30 -1.48
CA ASP A 58 23.79 -0.17 -2.84
C ASP A 58 22.59 -1.02 -3.32
N THR A 59 22.64 -1.42 -4.59
CA THR A 59 21.57 -2.27 -5.19
C THR A 59 21.36 -3.58 -4.44
N ARG A 60 22.42 -4.21 -3.92
CA ARG A 60 22.34 -5.47 -3.19
C ARG A 60 21.65 -5.27 -1.84
N ALA A 61 21.98 -4.18 -1.13
CA ALA A 61 21.31 -3.80 0.11
C ALA A 61 19.82 -3.55 -0.12
N LEU A 62 19.46 -2.78 -1.16
CA LEU A 62 18.06 -2.51 -1.50
C LEU A 62 17.28 -3.78 -1.85
N LEU A 63 17.88 -4.74 -2.56
CA LEU A 63 17.24 -6.03 -2.83
C LEU A 63 17.00 -6.83 -1.55
N ARG A 64 17.97 -6.85 -0.61
CA ARG A 64 17.79 -7.48 0.71
C ARG A 64 16.71 -6.78 1.53
N MET A 65 16.65 -5.45 1.49
CA MET A 65 15.60 -4.69 2.18
C MET A 65 14.21 -4.96 1.58
N GLY A 66 14.08 -5.01 0.25
CA GLY A 66 12.84 -5.41 -0.40
C GLY A 66 12.39 -6.82 0.01
N ARG A 67 13.36 -7.75 0.18
CA ARG A 67 13.09 -9.08 0.73
C ARG A 67 12.63 -8.99 2.19
N ALA A 68 13.33 -8.23 3.03
CA ALA A 68 12.99 -8.05 4.43
C ALA A 68 11.60 -7.43 4.63
N MET A 69 11.13 -6.55 3.71
CA MET A 69 9.75 -6.04 3.73
C MET A 69 8.73 -7.17 3.55
N VAL A 70 8.98 -8.09 2.63
CA VAL A 70 8.11 -9.27 2.43
C VAL A 70 8.17 -10.22 3.63
N ASP A 71 9.35 -10.41 4.21
CA ASP A 71 9.52 -11.23 5.42
C ASP A 71 8.77 -10.62 6.62
N LEU A 72 8.82 -9.28 6.79
CA LEU A 72 8.04 -8.54 7.78
C LEU A 72 6.53 -8.72 7.56
N TYR A 73 6.08 -8.59 6.31
CA TYR A 73 4.69 -8.87 5.96
C TYR A 73 4.28 -10.28 6.38
N CYS A 74 5.07 -11.29 6.03
CA CYS A 74 4.80 -12.68 6.41
C CYS A 74 4.79 -12.87 7.93
N ALA A 75 5.74 -12.27 8.65
CA ALA A 75 5.83 -12.35 10.10
C ALA A 75 4.67 -11.64 10.84
N SER A 76 3.94 -10.75 10.17
CA SER A 76 2.78 -10.06 10.75
C SER A 76 1.56 -10.96 10.98
N PHE A 77 1.58 -12.16 10.47
CA PHE A 77 0.51 -13.15 10.64
C PHE A 77 0.81 -14.10 11.78
N ARG A 78 -0.18 -14.36 12.64
CA ARG A 78 -0.04 -15.34 13.74
C ARG A 78 0.12 -16.78 13.25
N HIS A 79 -0.50 -17.09 12.11
CA HIS A 79 -0.48 -18.42 11.47
C HIS A 79 -0.31 -18.23 9.98
N VAL A 80 0.32 -19.19 9.31
CA VAL A 80 0.42 -19.20 7.85
C VAL A 80 -0.98 -19.20 7.25
N PRO A 81 -1.36 -18.18 6.47
CA PRO A 81 -2.68 -18.11 5.87
C PRO A 81 -2.86 -19.14 4.76
N LYS A 82 -4.05 -19.70 4.63
CA LYS A 82 -4.38 -20.59 3.51
C LYS A 82 -4.39 -19.84 2.18
N ARG A 83 -4.89 -18.60 2.19
CA ARG A 83 -4.98 -17.72 1.03
C ARG A 83 -4.65 -16.28 1.44
N ILE A 84 -3.96 -15.57 0.55
CA ILE A 84 -3.76 -14.12 0.62
C ILE A 84 -4.30 -13.45 -0.63
N VAL A 85 -4.68 -12.18 -0.49
CA VAL A 85 -5.04 -11.30 -1.60
C VAL A 85 -3.97 -10.23 -1.71
N LEU A 86 -3.42 -10.04 -2.90
CA LEU A 86 -2.43 -9.00 -3.17
C LEU A 86 -3.05 -7.98 -4.13
N ASP A 87 -3.16 -6.75 -3.67
CA ASP A 87 -3.55 -5.60 -4.48
C ASP A 87 -2.30 -4.92 -5.01
N VAL A 88 -2.11 -4.98 -6.31
CA VAL A 88 -0.98 -4.33 -7.00
C VAL A 88 -1.51 -3.09 -7.69
N ASP A 89 -0.85 -1.99 -7.44
CA ASP A 89 -1.15 -0.71 -8.06
C ASP A 89 0.13 0.07 -8.28
N ASP A 90 0.05 1.20 -8.97
CA ASP A 90 1.10 2.19 -9.03
C ASP A 90 0.56 3.59 -8.68
N THR A 91 1.44 4.50 -8.31
CA THR A 91 1.07 5.85 -7.96
C THR A 91 2.07 6.83 -8.55
N PHE A 92 1.58 7.95 -9.09
CA PHE A 92 2.46 8.98 -9.65
C PHE A 92 3.01 9.85 -8.51
N ASP A 93 4.33 10.02 -8.46
CA ASP A 93 5.05 10.87 -7.53
C ASP A 93 5.76 11.97 -8.32
N ALA A 94 5.24 13.20 -8.25
CA ALA A 94 5.82 14.36 -8.92
C ALA A 94 7.21 14.69 -8.35
N VAL A 95 8.15 15.08 -9.21
CA VAL A 95 9.50 15.52 -8.80
C VAL A 95 9.87 16.83 -9.47
N HIS A 96 10.44 17.73 -8.68
CA HIS A 96 10.72 19.11 -9.09
C HIS A 96 12.21 19.40 -9.37
N GLY A 97 13.07 18.39 -9.33
CA GLY A 97 14.51 18.53 -9.55
C GLY A 97 15.06 17.56 -10.57
N GLY A 98 16.39 17.48 -10.70
CA GLY A 98 17.13 16.62 -11.63
C GLY A 98 17.34 15.19 -11.15
N GLN A 99 16.36 14.56 -10.50
CA GLN A 99 16.47 13.21 -9.94
C GLN A 99 16.76 12.17 -11.02
N GLN A 100 17.64 11.24 -10.70
CA GLN A 100 17.98 10.12 -11.58
C GLN A 100 16.76 9.24 -11.83
N LEU A 101 16.53 8.84 -13.07
CA LEU A 101 15.40 8.03 -13.54
C LEU A 101 14.02 8.75 -13.52
N ARG A 102 13.94 10.04 -13.19
CA ARG A 102 12.70 10.77 -13.43
C ARG A 102 12.30 10.72 -14.91
N LEU A 103 11.04 10.69 -15.19
CA LEU A 103 10.52 10.73 -16.57
C LEU A 103 9.31 11.65 -16.64
N PHE A 104 9.18 12.37 -17.76
CA PHE A 104 7.99 13.16 -18.06
C PHE A 104 6.80 12.22 -18.32
N ASN A 105 5.67 12.49 -17.67
CA ASN A 105 4.43 11.76 -17.87
C ASN A 105 3.38 12.71 -18.46
N ALA A 106 3.03 12.50 -19.72
CA ALA A 106 2.12 13.37 -20.45
C ALA A 106 0.68 13.38 -19.88
N TYR A 107 0.27 12.36 -19.13
CA TYR A 107 -1.06 12.33 -18.50
C TYR A 107 -1.15 13.30 -17.31
N TYR A 108 -0.06 13.41 -16.54
CA TYR A 108 0.02 14.32 -15.39
C TYR A 108 0.65 15.67 -15.75
N ASP A 109 1.21 15.81 -16.96
CA ASP A 109 1.95 16.97 -17.42
C ASP A 109 3.14 17.36 -16.53
N GLU A 110 3.78 16.35 -15.89
CA GLU A 110 4.85 16.53 -14.92
C GLU A 110 5.93 15.46 -15.04
N TYR A 111 7.14 15.81 -14.57
CA TYR A 111 8.20 14.82 -14.34
C TYR A 111 7.95 14.08 -13.03
N GLY A 112 8.20 12.78 -13.00
CA GLY A 112 7.99 12.01 -11.79
C GLY A 112 8.53 10.61 -11.82
N PHE A 113 8.15 9.87 -10.78
CA PHE A 113 8.24 8.43 -10.65
C PHE A 113 6.84 7.82 -10.64
N GLN A 114 6.75 6.54 -10.92
CA GLN A 114 5.50 5.76 -10.83
C GLN A 114 5.81 4.40 -10.19
N PRO A 115 6.11 4.39 -8.87
CA PRO A 115 6.45 3.17 -8.16
C PRO A 115 5.32 2.14 -8.19
N PHE A 116 5.68 0.86 -8.32
CA PHE A 116 4.78 -0.23 -7.94
C PHE A 116 4.61 -0.26 -6.44
N VAL A 117 3.38 -0.44 -5.99
CA VAL A 117 3.03 -0.59 -4.57
C VAL A 117 2.14 -1.81 -4.41
N VAL A 118 2.41 -2.62 -3.40
CA VAL A 118 1.62 -3.81 -3.09
C VAL A 118 1.15 -3.77 -1.66
N PHE A 119 -0.16 -3.89 -1.49
CA PHE A 119 -0.82 -4.12 -0.22
C PHE A 119 -1.53 -5.46 -0.22
N ASP A 120 -1.82 -6.02 0.95
CA ASP A 120 -2.79 -7.10 1.04
C ASP A 120 -4.21 -6.58 1.22
N GLY A 121 -5.20 -7.47 1.14
CA GLY A 121 -6.60 -7.12 1.27
C GLY A 121 -7.01 -6.52 2.63
N ASP A 122 -6.15 -6.63 3.66
CA ASP A 122 -6.33 -6.06 5.01
C ASP A 122 -5.51 -4.77 5.22
N GLY A 123 -4.82 -4.29 4.19
CA GLY A 123 -4.03 -3.08 4.21
C GLY A 123 -2.65 -3.23 4.86
N ARG A 124 -2.10 -4.45 4.91
CA ARG A 124 -0.69 -4.63 5.26
C ARG A 124 0.16 -4.25 4.04
N PHE A 125 1.17 -3.44 4.28
CA PHE A 125 2.13 -3.10 3.23
C PHE A 125 3.03 -4.31 2.92
N VAL A 126 3.15 -4.67 1.65
CA VAL A 126 3.98 -5.81 1.24
C VAL A 126 5.32 -5.34 0.69
N THR A 127 5.30 -4.47 -0.32
CA THR A 127 6.52 -3.90 -0.91
C THR A 127 6.21 -2.72 -1.82
N ALA A 128 7.25 -1.93 -2.15
CA ALA A 128 7.20 -0.93 -3.22
C ALA A 128 8.51 -0.93 -4.00
N VAL A 129 8.43 -0.63 -5.30
CA VAL A 129 9.59 -0.52 -6.19
C VAL A 129 9.52 0.75 -6.99
N LEU A 130 10.53 1.61 -6.80
CA LEU A 130 10.68 2.86 -7.55
C LEU A 130 10.88 2.56 -9.04
N ARG A 131 10.22 3.33 -9.88
CA ARG A 131 10.37 3.24 -11.33
C ARG A 131 10.06 4.58 -12.00
N PRO A 132 10.56 4.79 -13.23
CA PRO A 132 10.22 5.98 -14.01
C PRO A 132 8.70 6.13 -14.23
N ALA A 133 8.23 7.36 -14.36
CA ALA A 133 6.82 7.69 -14.56
C ALA A 133 6.30 7.33 -15.96
N LYS A 134 6.29 6.04 -16.28
CA LYS A 134 5.74 5.50 -17.54
C LYS A 134 4.91 4.25 -17.28
N ARG A 135 3.94 3.99 -18.14
CA ARG A 135 3.18 2.74 -18.12
C ARG A 135 4.13 1.54 -18.18
N PRO A 136 4.02 0.58 -17.26
CA PRO A 136 4.90 -0.59 -17.25
C PRO A 136 4.60 -1.51 -18.44
N LYS A 137 5.65 -2.15 -18.97
CA LYS A 137 5.49 -3.25 -19.92
C LYS A 137 5.11 -4.53 -19.18
N GLY A 138 4.35 -5.42 -19.81
CA GLY A 138 3.96 -6.69 -19.21
C GLY A 138 5.13 -7.54 -18.74
N THR A 139 6.25 -7.53 -19.47
CA THR A 139 7.50 -8.20 -19.07
C THR A 139 8.11 -7.61 -17.79
N GLU A 140 8.00 -6.30 -17.58
CA GLU A 140 8.46 -5.61 -16.37
C GLU A 140 7.60 -6.01 -15.17
N VAL A 141 6.27 -5.96 -15.33
CA VAL A 141 5.30 -6.39 -14.30
C VAL A 141 5.52 -7.85 -13.92
N ARG A 142 5.63 -8.74 -14.92
CA ARG A 142 5.91 -10.15 -14.69
C ARG A 142 7.21 -10.36 -13.92
N ALA A 143 8.28 -9.64 -14.26
CA ALA A 143 9.57 -9.76 -13.57
C ALA A 143 9.47 -9.30 -12.11
N PHE A 144 8.72 -8.24 -11.83
CA PHE A 144 8.43 -7.77 -10.48
C PHE A 144 7.63 -8.81 -9.69
N LEU A 145 6.49 -9.25 -10.22
CA LEU A 145 5.62 -10.25 -9.56
C LEU A 145 6.34 -11.56 -9.30
N ARG A 146 7.19 -12.02 -10.22
CA ARG A 146 8.01 -13.23 -10.03
C ARG A 146 8.96 -13.12 -8.83
N ARG A 147 9.59 -11.95 -8.62
CA ARG A 147 10.46 -11.73 -7.45
C ARG A 147 9.65 -11.69 -6.17
N LEU A 148 8.52 -11.00 -6.17
CA LEU A 148 7.60 -10.95 -5.04
C LEU A 148 7.09 -12.35 -4.66
N LEU A 149 6.62 -13.11 -5.65
CA LEU A 149 6.16 -14.48 -5.43
C LEU A 149 7.24 -15.38 -4.80
N ARG A 150 8.47 -15.32 -5.31
CA ARG A 150 9.59 -16.09 -4.75
C ARG A 150 9.85 -15.73 -3.30
N ALA A 151 9.74 -14.44 -2.93
CA ALA A 151 9.91 -14.00 -1.57
C ALA A 151 8.80 -14.52 -0.66
N ILE A 152 7.54 -14.48 -1.10
CA ILE A 152 6.40 -15.03 -0.35
C ILE A 152 6.51 -16.55 -0.22
N ARG A 153 6.80 -17.27 -1.33
CA ARG A 153 6.92 -18.72 -1.34
C ARG A 153 8.04 -19.27 -0.46
N ALA A 154 9.10 -18.50 -0.25
CA ALA A 154 10.15 -18.89 0.69
C ALA A 154 9.68 -18.87 2.16
N ASN A 155 8.68 -18.08 2.49
CA ASN A 155 8.03 -18.07 3.82
C ASN A 155 6.83 -19.02 3.85
N TRP A 156 6.03 -19.04 2.79
CA TRP A 156 4.75 -19.75 2.70
C TRP A 156 4.65 -20.55 1.39
N PRO A 157 5.22 -21.75 1.32
CA PRO A 157 5.28 -22.55 0.08
C PRO A 157 3.92 -22.86 -0.53
N HIS A 158 2.89 -23.07 0.29
CA HIS A 158 1.59 -23.61 -0.12
C HIS A 158 0.42 -22.59 -0.04
N THR A 159 0.66 -21.35 0.39
CA THR A 159 -0.39 -20.35 0.48
C THR A 159 -0.92 -20.00 -0.91
N GLU A 160 -2.23 -20.07 -1.10
CA GLU A 160 -2.90 -19.62 -2.32
C GLU A 160 -2.81 -18.10 -2.43
N ILE A 161 -2.59 -17.62 -3.65
CA ILE A 161 -2.46 -16.18 -3.92
C ILE A 161 -3.51 -15.76 -4.92
N LEU A 162 -4.27 -14.73 -4.56
CA LEU A 162 -5.16 -14.02 -5.46
C LEU A 162 -4.58 -12.64 -5.75
N LEU A 163 -4.29 -12.38 -7.03
CA LEU A 163 -3.83 -11.08 -7.51
C LEU A 163 -5.01 -10.22 -7.96
N ARG A 164 -5.08 -8.97 -7.46
CA ARG A 164 -6.01 -7.96 -7.96
C ARG A 164 -5.21 -6.76 -8.45
N ALA A 165 -5.58 -6.23 -9.61
CA ALA A 165 -4.99 -5.02 -10.16
C ALA A 165 -5.93 -4.37 -11.18
N ASP A 166 -5.60 -3.17 -11.62
CA ASP A 166 -6.37 -2.47 -12.64
C ASP A 166 -6.10 -2.99 -14.07
N GLY A 167 -6.68 -2.31 -15.08
CA GLY A 167 -6.68 -2.79 -16.47
C GLY A 167 -5.32 -2.78 -17.15
N HIS A 168 -4.35 -2.00 -16.69
CA HIS A 168 -3.05 -1.97 -17.35
C HIS A 168 -2.15 -3.15 -16.98
N TYR A 169 -2.50 -3.88 -15.91
CA TYR A 169 -1.84 -5.13 -15.53
C TYR A 169 -2.37 -6.36 -16.28
N ALA A 170 -3.52 -6.26 -16.96
CA ALA A 170 -4.13 -7.37 -17.71
C ALA A 170 -3.45 -7.56 -19.08
N CYS A 171 -2.15 -7.77 -19.09
CA CYS A 171 -1.36 -8.02 -20.29
C CYS A 171 -1.01 -9.51 -20.42
N PRO A 172 -0.80 -10.03 -21.65
CA PRO A 172 -0.58 -11.45 -21.92
C PRO A 172 0.50 -12.06 -21.04
N GLU A 173 1.63 -11.38 -20.87
CA GLU A 173 2.79 -11.87 -20.12
C GLU A 173 2.48 -12.06 -18.63
N VAL A 174 1.56 -11.28 -18.07
CA VAL A 174 1.13 -11.40 -16.67
C VAL A 174 0.09 -12.49 -16.53
N LEU A 175 -0.91 -12.53 -17.43
CA LEU A 175 -1.98 -13.51 -17.40
C LEU A 175 -1.42 -14.93 -17.55
N ASP A 176 -0.57 -15.16 -18.59
CA ASP A 176 0.06 -16.46 -18.83
C ASP A 176 0.96 -16.90 -17.68
N TRP A 177 1.71 -15.95 -17.10
CA TRP A 177 2.57 -16.22 -15.97
C TRP A 177 1.77 -16.59 -14.72
N CYS A 178 0.69 -15.87 -14.40
CA CYS A 178 -0.18 -16.20 -13.27
C CYS A 178 -0.75 -17.62 -13.40
N GLU A 179 -1.19 -18.00 -14.60
CA GLU A 179 -1.74 -19.34 -14.86
C GLU A 179 -0.67 -20.44 -14.74
N ALA A 180 0.55 -20.17 -15.23
CA ALA A 180 1.67 -21.10 -15.12
C ALA A 180 2.11 -21.33 -13.65
N GLU A 181 2.10 -20.28 -12.84
CA GLU A 181 2.48 -20.30 -11.41
C GLU A 181 1.30 -20.66 -10.48
N ARG A 182 0.12 -20.97 -11.02
CA ARG A 182 -1.11 -21.28 -10.28
C ARG A 182 -1.51 -20.16 -9.32
N ILE A 183 -1.43 -18.92 -9.81
CA ILE A 183 -1.91 -17.73 -9.12
C ILE A 183 -3.30 -17.40 -9.63
N ASP A 184 -4.25 -17.28 -8.73
CA ASP A 184 -5.56 -16.74 -9.05
C ASP A 184 -5.46 -15.24 -9.34
N TYR A 185 -6.29 -14.75 -10.24
CA TYR A 185 -6.35 -13.32 -10.50
C TYR A 185 -7.74 -12.82 -10.82
N VAL A 186 -7.99 -11.54 -10.51
CA VAL A 186 -9.11 -10.74 -10.98
C VAL A 186 -8.57 -9.36 -11.35
N LEU A 187 -8.45 -9.10 -12.64
CA LEU A 187 -7.84 -7.88 -13.16
C LEU A 187 -8.86 -7.07 -13.94
N GLY A 188 -8.80 -5.74 -13.85
CA GLY A 188 -9.51 -4.88 -14.76
C GLY A 188 -9.14 -5.21 -16.20
N LEU A 189 -10.04 -4.96 -17.14
CA LEU A 189 -9.76 -5.16 -18.55
C LEU A 189 -10.18 -3.90 -19.32
N PRO A 190 -9.27 -3.26 -20.08
CA PRO A 190 -9.60 -2.08 -20.86
C PRO A 190 -10.71 -2.38 -21.89
N THR A 191 -11.64 -1.48 -21.99
CA THR A 191 -12.76 -1.60 -22.94
C THR A 191 -12.25 -1.59 -24.38
N SER A 192 -12.68 -2.57 -25.18
CA SER A 192 -12.42 -2.66 -26.62
C SER A 192 -13.71 -2.79 -27.42
N ARG A 193 -13.64 -2.56 -28.73
CA ARG A 193 -14.79 -2.77 -29.63
C ARG A 193 -15.26 -4.23 -29.60
N THR A 194 -14.35 -5.17 -29.53
CA THR A 194 -14.66 -6.61 -29.45
C THR A 194 -15.44 -6.92 -28.18
N LEU A 195 -14.99 -6.46 -27.03
CA LEU A 195 -15.67 -6.66 -25.76
C LEU A 195 -17.05 -6.01 -25.74
N ARG A 196 -17.22 -4.81 -26.31
CA ARG A 196 -18.52 -4.14 -26.40
C ARG A 196 -19.53 -4.92 -27.20
N ARG A 197 -19.14 -5.60 -28.31
CA ARG A 197 -20.07 -6.43 -29.10
C ARG A 197 -20.78 -7.48 -28.25
N HIS A 198 -20.08 -8.07 -27.28
CA HIS A 198 -20.68 -9.07 -26.38
C HIS A 198 -21.78 -8.51 -25.48
N VAL A 199 -21.81 -7.21 -25.24
CA VAL A 199 -22.74 -6.58 -24.27
C VAL A 199 -23.71 -5.59 -24.88
N THR A 200 -23.70 -5.37 -26.19
CA THR A 200 -24.55 -4.36 -26.89
C THR A 200 -26.03 -4.53 -26.52
N THR A 201 -26.57 -5.75 -26.60
CA THR A 201 -27.97 -6.03 -26.22
C THR A 201 -28.21 -5.78 -24.73
N LEU A 202 -27.24 -6.12 -23.86
CA LEU A 202 -27.34 -5.88 -22.43
C LEU A 202 -27.29 -4.38 -22.12
N GLU A 203 -26.46 -3.60 -22.80
CA GLU A 203 -26.40 -2.14 -22.67
C GLU A 203 -27.76 -1.51 -23.01
N ALA A 204 -28.33 -1.84 -24.20
CA ALA A 204 -29.61 -1.33 -24.62
C ALA A 204 -30.74 -1.70 -23.63
N SER A 205 -30.80 -2.96 -23.21
CA SER A 205 -31.85 -3.42 -22.30
C SER A 205 -31.67 -2.88 -20.87
N THR A 206 -30.45 -2.55 -20.45
CA THR A 206 -30.16 -1.93 -19.14
C THR A 206 -30.57 -0.45 -19.16
N ALA A 207 -30.31 0.27 -20.27
CA ALA A 207 -30.74 1.65 -20.47
C ALA A 207 -32.28 1.74 -20.48
N ALA A 208 -32.94 0.89 -21.25
CA ALA A 208 -34.42 0.83 -21.27
C ALA A 208 -35.02 0.55 -19.89
N ARG A 209 -34.42 -0.37 -19.13
CA ARG A 209 -34.87 -0.67 -17.77
C ARG A 209 -34.68 0.51 -16.82
N PHE A 210 -33.60 1.25 -16.96
CA PHE A 210 -33.36 2.46 -16.18
C PHE A 210 -34.45 3.51 -16.47
N GLN A 211 -34.76 3.75 -17.74
CA GLN A 211 -35.82 4.67 -18.15
C GLN A 211 -37.20 4.24 -17.64
N ALA A 212 -37.46 2.94 -17.58
CA ALA A 212 -38.72 2.38 -17.10
C ALA A 212 -38.85 2.29 -15.58
N THR A 213 -37.81 2.67 -14.79
CA THR A 213 -37.80 2.61 -13.33
C THR A 213 -37.68 4.00 -12.74
N PRO A 214 -38.80 4.74 -12.54
CA PRO A 214 -38.75 6.09 -11.97
C PRO A 214 -38.14 6.09 -10.57
N GLY A 215 -37.26 7.06 -10.29
CA GLY A 215 -36.60 7.22 -9.00
C GLY A 215 -35.41 6.29 -8.75
N ALA A 216 -35.04 5.45 -9.70
CA ALA A 216 -33.80 4.67 -9.58
C ALA A 216 -32.59 5.55 -9.85
N ASP A 217 -31.61 5.59 -8.93
CA ASP A 217 -30.33 6.26 -9.17
C ASP A 217 -29.54 5.56 -10.29
N LYS A 218 -29.57 4.22 -10.29
CA LYS A 218 -28.82 3.37 -11.24
C LYS A 218 -29.46 2.01 -11.40
N VAL A 219 -29.33 1.44 -12.59
CA VAL A 219 -29.61 0.04 -12.89
C VAL A 219 -28.30 -0.64 -13.29
N ARG A 220 -27.96 -1.72 -12.61
CA ARG A 220 -26.70 -2.45 -12.84
C ARG A 220 -27.00 -3.91 -13.19
N ARG A 221 -26.34 -4.39 -14.26
CA ARG A 221 -26.47 -5.77 -14.73
C ARG A 221 -25.09 -6.35 -15.08
N PHE A 222 -24.99 -7.67 -15.05
CA PHE A 222 -23.74 -8.38 -15.32
C PHE A 222 -23.94 -9.40 -16.43
N LYS A 223 -22.87 -9.59 -17.22
CA LYS A 223 -22.78 -10.67 -18.20
C LYS A 223 -21.43 -11.34 -18.07
N GLU A 224 -21.44 -12.66 -18.08
CA GLU A 224 -20.25 -13.49 -18.15
C GLU A 224 -20.13 -14.08 -19.54
N PHE A 225 -18.92 -14.12 -20.06
CA PHE A 225 -18.60 -14.75 -21.33
C PHE A 225 -17.13 -15.14 -21.38
N TYR A 226 -16.78 -15.96 -22.35
CA TYR A 226 -15.41 -16.35 -22.61
C TYR A 226 -14.99 -15.72 -23.93
N ASP A 227 -13.81 -15.08 -23.94
CA ASP A 227 -13.24 -14.46 -25.14
C ASP A 227 -11.73 -14.50 -25.10
N GLY A 228 -11.08 -14.28 -26.24
CA GLY A 228 -9.64 -14.27 -26.41
C GLY A 228 -9.20 -13.10 -27.30
N ALA A 229 -8.15 -12.41 -26.91
CA ALA A 229 -7.49 -11.45 -27.79
C ALA A 229 -6.44 -12.19 -28.65
N SER A 230 -6.12 -11.63 -29.82
CA SER A 230 -5.10 -12.20 -30.72
C SER A 230 -3.72 -12.41 -30.05
N THR A 231 -3.43 -11.64 -29.01
CA THR A 231 -2.20 -11.73 -28.23
C THR A 231 -2.29 -12.68 -27.04
N TRP A 232 -3.45 -13.26 -26.76
CA TRP A 232 -3.65 -14.17 -25.65
C TRP A 232 -3.38 -15.62 -26.06
N SER A 233 -2.73 -16.38 -25.17
CA SER A 233 -2.45 -17.79 -25.39
C SER A 233 -3.70 -18.69 -25.34
N ARG A 234 -4.78 -18.20 -24.74
CA ARG A 234 -6.04 -18.93 -24.55
C ARG A 234 -7.22 -18.01 -24.32
N VAL A 235 -8.41 -18.57 -24.44
CA VAL A 235 -9.68 -17.95 -24.06
C VAL A 235 -9.77 -17.86 -22.54
N ARG A 236 -10.29 -16.71 -22.04
CA ARG A 236 -10.41 -16.44 -20.60
C ARG A 236 -11.82 -16.00 -20.24
N ARG A 237 -12.19 -16.22 -18.98
CA ARG A 237 -13.47 -15.78 -18.43
C ARG A 237 -13.44 -14.26 -18.23
N ILE A 238 -14.42 -13.59 -18.81
CA ILE A 238 -14.61 -12.15 -18.72
C ILE A 238 -15.96 -11.86 -18.09
N VAL A 239 -15.98 -10.91 -17.17
CA VAL A 239 -17.22 -10.39 -16.58
C VAL A 239 -17.37 -8.94 -16.98
N ALA A 240 -18.50 -8.62 -17.58
CA ALA A 240 -18.92 -7.26 -17.87
C ALA A 240 -19.89 -6.76 -16.81
N ARG A 241 -19.67 -5.56 -16.30
CA ARG A 241 -20.63 -4.78 -15.55
C ARG A 241 -21.19 -3.70 -16.49
N VAL A 242 -22.48 -3.69 -16.69
CA VAL A 242 -23.21 -2.64 -17.38
C VAL A 242 -24.04 -1.88 -16.35
N GLU A 243 -23.85 -0.58 -16.29
CA GLU A 243 -24.55 0.32 -15.38
C GLU A 243 -25.20 1.44 -16.21
N ALA A 244 -26.50 1.69 -16.04
CA ALA A 244 -27.21 2.82 -16.61
C ALA A 244 -27.67 3.74 -15.47
N GLY A 245 -27.47 5.03 -15.64
CA GLY A 245 -27.83 6.07 -14.69
C GLY A 245 -28.03 7.41 -15.39
N GLY A 246 -28.22 8.51 -14.63
CA GLY A 246 -28.45 9.85 -15.18
C GLY A 246 -27.35 10.37 -16.12
N GLN A 247 -26.13 9.84 -16.02
CA GLN A 247 -24.98 10.18 -16.88
C GLN A 247 -24.85 9.28 -18.12
N GLY A 248 -25.84 8.41 -18.37
CA GLY A 248 -25.80 7.45 -19.48
C GLY A 248 -25.36 6.04 -19.03
N THR A 249 -24.78 5.29 -19.97
CA THR A 249 -24.37 3.90 -19.73
C THR A 249 -22.85 3.80 -19.55
N ASP A 250 -22.40 3.20 -18.44
CA ASP A 250 -21.01 2.86 -18.17
C ASP A 250 -20.82 1.33 -18.18
N THR A 251 -19.89 0.87 -19.02
CA THR A 251 -19.57 -0.56 -19.14
C THR A 251 -18.10 -0.78 -18.83
N ARG A 252 -17.85 -1.67 -17.87
CA ARG A 252 -16.49 -2.07 -17.46
C ARG A 252 -16.35 -3.58 -17.47
N PHE A 253 -15.13 -4.02 -17.71
CA PHE A 253 -14.79 -5.44 -17.82
C PHE A 253 -13.70 -5.82 -16.82
N ILE A 254 -13.78 -7.07 -16.38
CA ILE A 254 -12.69 -7.75 -15.64
C ILE A 254 -12.40 -9.08 -16.30
N VAL A 255 -11.17 -9.54 -16.18
CA VAL A 255 -10.71 -10.87 -16.61
C VAL A 255 -10.25 -11.67 -15.41
N THR A 256 -10.54 -12.97 -15.41
CA THR A 256 -10.19 -13.85 -14.29
C THR A 256 -9.96 -15.29 -14.76
N ASN A 257 -9.13 -16.04 -14.02
CA ASN A 257 -9.00 -17.50 -14.13
C ASN A 257 -9.82 -18.26 -13.08
N LEU A 258 -10.52 -17.55 -12.19
CA LEU A 258 -11.38 -18.19 -11.20
C LEU A 258 -12.55 -18.92 -11.88
N ARG A 259 -12.73 -20.17 -11.53
CA ARG A 259 -13.81 -21.03 -12.10
C ARG A 259 -15.14 -20.86 -11.34
N HIS A 260 -15.09 -20.50 -10.07
CA HIS A 260 -16.23 -20.40 -9.19
C HIS A 260 -16.64 -18.93 -8.93
N GLY A 261 -17.84 -18.75 -8.38
CA GLY A 261 -18.42 -17.46 -8.11
C GLY A 261 -19.20 -16.89 -9.30
N THR A 262 -20.29 -16.17 -9.01
CA THR A 262 -21.08 -15.46 -10.03
C THR A 262 -20.34 -14.23 -10.51
N GLY A 263 -20.58 -13.79 -11.75
CA GLY A 263 -19.96 -12.57 -12.28
C GLY A 263 -20.24 -11.34 -11.42
N ARG A 264 -21.45 -11.26 -10.85
CA ARG A 264 -21.78 -10.19 -9.91
C ARG A 264 -20.88 -10.21 -8.69
N TRP A 265 -20.69 -11.36 -8.06
CA TRP A 265 -19.82 -11.51 -6.90
C TRP A 265 -18.36 -11.23 -7.23
N LEU A 266 -17.86 -11.77 -8.35
CA LEU A 266 -16.49 -11.52 -8.82
C LEU A 266 -16.22 -10.03 -9.03
N TYR A 267 -17.22 -9.30 -9.57
CA TYR A 267 -17.06 -7.88 -9.83
C TYR A 267 -17.28 -7.04 -8.57
N GLU A 268 -18.46 -7.12 -7.94
CA GLU A 268 -18.87 -6.21 -6.85
C GLU A 268 -18.17 -6.50 -5.54
N VAL A 269 -17.92 -7.77 -5.23
CA VAL A 269 -17.32 -8.15 -3.94
C VAL A 269 -15.81 -8.32 -4.08
N LEU A 270 -15.35 -9.13 -5.05
CA LEU A 270 -13.95 -9.49 -5.12
C LEU A 270 -13.09 -8.40 -5.78
N TYR A 271 -13.50 -7.93 -6.97
CA TYR A 271 -12.73 -6.91 -7.69
C TYR A 271 -12.86 -5.52 -7.06
N CYS A 272 -14.07 -5.07 -6.74
CA CYS A 272 -14.28 -3.73 -6.19
C CYS A 272 -13.61 -3.53 -4.82
N ALA A 273 -13.38 -4.61 -4.05
CA ALA A 273 -12.60 -4.53 -2.81
C ALA A 273 -11.15 -4.03 -3.04
N ARG A 274 -10.61 -4.12 -4.27
CA ARG A 274 -9.33 -3.50 -4.65
C ARG A 274 -9.31 -1.99 -4.40
N GLY A 275 -10.45 -1.31 -4.48
CA GLY A 275 -10.54 0.12 -4.22
C GLY A 275 -10.03 0.53 -2.83
N GLN A 276 -9.92 -0.41 -1.87
CA GLN A 276 -9.28 -0.13 -0.59
C GLN A 276 -7.76 0.09 -0.72
N ALA A 277 -7.11 -0.47 -1.74
CA ALA A 277 -5.69 -0.21 -1.99
C ALA A 277 -5.41 1.28 -2.22
N GLU A 278 -6.31 2.00 -2.87
CA GLU A 278 -6.20 3.46 -3.08
C GLU A 278 -6.17 4.21 -1.74
N ASN A 279 -6.96 3.78 -0.75
CA ASN A 279 -6.93 4.34 0.61
C ASN A 279 -5.62 4.02 1.33
N HIS A 280 -5.05 2.83 1.13
CA HIS A 280 -3.77 2.43 1.72
C HIS A 280 -2.61 3.19 1.08
N ILE A 281 -2.64 3.35 -0.24
CA ILE A 281 -1.68 4.19 -0.99
C ILE A 281 -1.77 5.64 -0.51
N LYS A 282 -2.99 6.19 -0.37
CA LYS A 282 -3.20 7.53 0.18
C LYS A 282 -2.63 7.66 1.59
N ALA A 283 -2.85 6.68 2.46
CA ALA A 283 -2.30 6.70 3.81
C ALA A 283 -0.77 6.68 3.81
N TRP A 284 -0.15 5.90 2.94
CA TRP A 284 1.29 5.85 2.79
C TRP A 284 1.85 7.11 2.12
N LYS A 285 1.25 7.54 1.02
CA LYS A 285 1.68 8.69 0.22
C LYS A 285 1.39 10.03 0.90
N ALA A 286 0.13 10.29 1.25
CA ALA A 286 -0.28 11.60 1.75
C ALA A 286 -0.05 11.77 3.26
N HIS A 287 -0.38 10.75 4.08
CA HIS A 287 -0.25 10.87 5.53
C HIS A 287 1.18 10.64 6.04
N LEU A 288 2.01 9.92 5.30
CA LEU A 288 3.41 9.67 5.62
C LEU A 288 4.38 10.34 4.64
N ALA A 289 3.87 11.07 3.64
CA ALA A 289 4.66 11.79 2.63
C ALA A 289 5.68 10.88 1.89
N ALA A 290 5.28 9.65 1.55
CA ALA A 290 6.16 8.70 0.86
C ALA A 290 6.52 9.12 -0.58
N ASP A 291 5.75 10.04 -1.16
CA ASP A 291 6.01 10.66 -2.47
C ASP A 291 7.13 11.72 -2.45
N ARG A 292 7.70 12.06 -1.28
CA ARG A 292 8.85 12.93 -1.18
C ARG A 292 10.14 12.23 -1.61
N THR A 293 10.21 11.91 -2.91
CA THR A 293 11.38 11.29 -3.55
C THR A 293 12.37 12.36 -4.01
N SER A 294 12.88 13.17 -3.06
CA SER A 294 13.68 14.37 -3.32
C SER A 294 15.19 14.14 -3.47
N CYS A 295 15.67 12.89 -3.30
CA CYS A 295 17.08 12.58 -3.46
C CYS A 295 17.52 12.56 -4.94
N THR A 296 18.73 13.02 -5.24
CA THR A 296 19.28 12.99 -6.61
C THR A 296 19.41 11.56 -7.14
N LYS A 297 19.87 10.62 -6.30
CA LYS A 297 20.08 9.22 -6.68
C LYS A 297 18.81 8.41 -6.58
N ALA A 298 18.50 7.60 -7.60
CA ALA A 298 17.34 6.71 -7.59
C ALA A 298 17.41 5.67 -6.47
N MET A 299 18.59 5.16 -6.13
CA MET A 299 18.77 4.21 -5.02
C MET A 299 18.40 4.84 -3.67
N ALA A 300 18.73 6.10 -3.44
CA ALA A 300 18.35 6.82 -2.23
C ALA A 300 16.82 7.02 -2.15
N ASN A 301 16.18 7.34 -3.26
CA ASN A 301 14.71 7.42 -3.32
C ASN A 301 14.05 6.06 -3.09
N GLN A 302 14.59 4.96 -3.65
CA GLN A 302 14.10 3.62 -3.33
C GLN A 302 14.23 3.30 -1.83
N PHE A 303 15.34 3.69 -1.21
CA PHE A 303 15.53 3.49 0.22
C PHE A 303 14.53 4.31 1.04
N ARG A 304 14.27 5.56 0.66
CA ARG A 304 13.22 6.38 1.29
C ARG A 304 11.85 5.72 1.23
N LEU A 305 11.47 5.13 0.09
CA LEU A 305 10.21 4.38 0.01
C LEU A 305 10.14 3.27 1.08
N PHE A 306 11.25 2.57 1.35
CA PHE A 306 11.30 1.55 2.40
C PHE A 306 11.23 2.14 3.81
N LEU A 307 11.85 3.30 4.05
CA LEU A 307 11.73 4.00 5.34
C LEU A 307 10.28 4.42 5.60
N HIS A 308 9.61 4.99 4.61
CA HIS A 308 8.19 5.35 4.72
C HIS A 308 7.28 4.11 4.86
N ALA A 309 7.66 2.98 4.26
CA ALA A 309 6.97 1.70 4.47
C ALA A 309 7.15 1.18 5.91
N GLY A 310 8.34 1.32 6.49
CA GLY A 310 8.57 1.00 7.90
C GLY A 310 7.72 1.87 8.83
N ALA A 311 7.64 3.18 8.59
CA ALA A 311 6.76 4.09 9.32
C ALA A 311 5.27 3.73 9.14
N TYR A 312 4.87 3.29 7.93
CA TYR A 312 3.53 2.75 7.70
C TYR A 312 3.24 1.54 8.61
N TRP A 313 4.18 0.63 8.73
CA TRP A 313 4.06 -0.55 9.59
C TRP A 313 3.91 -0.17 11.07
N LEU A 314 4.61 0.86 11.55
CA LEU A 314 4.45 1.35 12.93
C LEU A 314 3.01 1.84 13.18
N LEU A 315 2.48 2.71 12.31
CA LEU A 315 1.12 3.23 12.46
C LEU A 315 0.05 2.16 12.20
N TRP A 316 0.27 1.26 11.23
CA TRP A 316 -0.63 0.14 11.00
C TRP A 316 -0.68 -0.80 12.21
N SER A 317 0.46 -1.10 12.83
CA SER A 317 0.55 -1.92 14.04
C SER A 317 -0.18 -1.26 15.20
N LEU A 318 0.06 0.04 15.45
CA LEU A 318 -0.65 0.79 16.48
C LEU A 318 -2.17 0.74 16.25
N ARG A 319 -2.63 0.99 15.02
CA ARG A 319 -4.05 0.88 14.65
C ARG A 319 -4.59 -0.55 14.85
N SER A 320 -3.76 -1.56 14.61
CA SER A 320 -4.15 -2.97 14.77
C SER A 320 -4.40 -3.38 16.22
N LEU A 321 -3.84 -2.65 17.19
CA LEU A 321 -4.11 -2.84 18.62
C LEU A 321 -5.51 -2.36 19.04
N MET A 322 -6.15 -1.52 18.24
CA MET A 322 -7.45 -0.95 18.56
C MET A 322 -8.57 -2.01 18.54
N PRO A 323 -9.64 -1.85 19.34
CA PRO A 323 -10.76 -2.78 19.34
C PRO A 323 -11.39 -2.90 17.94
N LYS A 324 -11.68 -4.13 17.51
CA LYS A 324 -12.17 -4.42 16.15
C LYS A 324 -13.41 -3.61 15.74
N ARG A 325 -14.31 -3.30 16.69
CA ARG A 325 -15.57 -2.57 16.45
C ARG A 325 -15.48 -1.09 16.79
N SER A 326 -14.31 -0.55 17.12
CA SER A 326 -14.16 0.86 17.43
C SER A 326 -13.81 1.68 16.18
N ARG A 327 -14.18 2.97 16.19
CA ARG A 327 -13.77 3.93 15.16
C ARG A 327 -12.25 3.99 14.97
N TRP A 328 -11.50 3.70 16.01
CA TRP A 328 -10.03 3.72 16.00
C TRP A 328 -9.41 2.64 15.13
N ARG A 329 -10.14 1.56 14.84
CA ARG A 329 -9.66 0.48 13.96
C ARG A 329 -9.57 0.90 12.49
N THR A 330 -10.36 1.90 12.08
CA THR A 330 -10.43 2.37 10.69
C THR A 330 -10.01 3.83 10.54
N VAL A 331 -9.58 4.48 11.63
CA VAL A 331 -9.17 5.88 11.62
C VAL A 331 -7.97 6.10 10.70
N GLN A 332 -7.91 7.26 10.06
CA GLN A 332 -6.78 7.65 9.21
C GLN A 332 -5.51 7.87 10.03
N PHE A 333 -4.35 7.67 9.42
CA PHE A 333 -3.06 7.79 10.12
C PHE A 333 -2.80 9.20 10.65
N ASP A 334 -3.25 10.25 9.96
CA ASP A 334 -3.15 11.61 10.48
C ASP A 334 -3.88 11.79 11.81
N THR A 335 -5.11 11.29 11.89
CA THR A 335 -5.88 11.35 13.13
C THR A 335 -5.25 10.49 14.22
N LEU A 336 -4.77 9.28 13.87
CA LEU A 336 -4.08 8.40 14.81
C LEU A 336 -2.83 9.08 15.38
N ARG A 337 -2.01 9.66 14.50
CA ARG A 337 -0.80 10.40 14.85
C ARG A 337 -1.11 11.60 15.74
N LEU A 338 -2.04 12.46 15.33
CA LEU A 338 -2.38 13.67 16.07
C LEU A 338 -2.95 13.36 17.46
N ARG A 339 -3.77 12.32 17.57
CA ARG A 339 -4.53 12.02 18.78
C ARG A 339 -3.83 11.05 19.75
N LEU A 340 -2.92 10.22 19.28
CA LEU A 340 -2.27 9.18 20.10
C LEU A 340 -0.74 9.25 20.12
N VAL A 341 -0.10 9.86 19.11
CA VAL A 341 1.36 9.92 19.01
C VAL A 341 1.87 11.30 19.37
N LYS A 342 1.29 12.37 18.81
CA LYS A 342 1.70 13.76 19.10
C LYS A 342 1.02 14.31 20.35
N ILE A 343 1.30 13.72 21.49
CA ILE A 343 0.81 14.16 22.80
C ILE A 343 1.98 14.73 23.57
N ALA A 344 1.84 15.94 24.09
CA ALA A 344 2.85 16.51 24.97
C ALA A 344 3.06 15.63 26.20
N ALA A 345 4.31 15.40 26.57
CA ALA A 345 4.65 14.61 27.74
C ALA A 345 5.77 15.29 28.54
N ARG A 346 5.71 15.19 29.87
CA ARG A 346 6.83 15.55 30.74
C ARG A 346 7.59 14.31 31.13
N ILE A 347 8.88 14.28 30.82
CA ILE A 347 9.77 13.17 31.15
C ILE A 347 10.56 13.54 32.39
N VAL A 348 10.60 12.63 33.38
CA VAL A 348 11.41 12.76 34.59
C VAL A 348 12.24 11.51 34.73
N GLU A 349 13.54 11.67 34.52
CA GLU A 349 14.52 10.60 34.74
C GLU A 349 14.92 10.55 36.20
N MET A 350 14.88 9.37 36.79
CA MET A 350 15.26 9.08 38.15
C MET A 350 16.31 7.96 38.16
N LYS A 351 16.98 7.70 39.27
CA LYS A 351 18.05 6.67 39.37
C LYS A 351 17.61 5.27 38.95
N THR A 352 16.36 4.90 39.20
CA THR A 352 15.84 3.53 38.97
C THR A 352 14.67 3.44 38.04
N GLN A 353 14.13 4.56 37.58
CA GLN A 353 12.93 4.60 36.70
C GLN A 353 12.84 5.90 35.93
N ILE A 354 12.14 5.85 34.81
CA ILE A 354 11.76 7.03 34.04
C ILE A 354 10.24 7.19 34.13
N LYS A 355 9.78 8.37 34.54
CA LYS A 355 8.34 8.70 34.60
C LYS A 355 7.95 9.53 33.40
N VAL A 356 6.93 9.08 32.68
CA VAL A 356 6.31 9.79 31.56
C VAL A 356 4.96 10.32 32.05
N HIS A 357 4.85 11.62 32.22
CA HIS A 357 3.62 12.27 32.62
C HIS A 357 2.87 12.75 31.38
N LEU A 358 1.67 12.23 31.16
CA LEU A 358 0.77 12.66 30.10
C LEU A 358 -0.24 13.68 30.66
N PRO A 359 -0.77 14.60 29.82
CA PRO A 359 -1.76 15.58 30.25
C PRO A 359 -3.05 14.90 30.75
N THR A 360 -3.53 15.29 31.90
CA THR A 360 -4.83 14.81 32.44
C THR A 360 -6.02 15.24 31.60
N SER A 361 -5.88 16.30 30.81
CA SER A 361 -6.89 16.81 29.88
C SER A 361 -6.89 16.12 28.50
N ALA A 362 -6.01 15.12 28.26
CA ALA A 362 -5.98 14.42 26.97
C ALA A 362 -7.33 13.73 26.71
N PRO A 363 -8.03 14.04 25.59
CA PRO A 363 -9.40 13.57 25.40
C PRO A 363 -9.51 12.07 25.14
N ASP A 364 -8.41 11.40 24.73
CA ASP A 364 -8.38 9.99 24.36
C ASP A 364 -7.61 9.12 25.36
N GLN A 365 -7.55 9.51 26.64
CA GLN A 365 -6.83 8.78 27.68
C GLN A 365 -7.17 7.29 27.73
N ALA A 366 -8.46 6.94 27.66
CA ALA A 366 -8.92 5.54 27.71
C ALA A 366 -8.31 4.70 26.55
N ILE A 367 -8.18 5.30 25.36
CA ILE A 367 -7.58 4.63 24.19
C ILE A 367 -6.06 4.51 24.34
N ILE A 368 -5.40 5.52 24.90
CA ILE A 368 -3.96 5.49 25.17
C ILE A 368 -3.65 4.37 26.16
N HIS A 369 -4.36 4.31 27.29
CA HIS A 369 -4.21 3.24 28.29
C HIS A 369 -4.46 1.84 27.70
N LEU A 370 -5.51 1.72 26.87
CA LEU A 370 -5.82 0.48 26.19
C LEU A 370 -4.69 0.06 25.22
N ALA A 371 -4.15 1.00 24.45
CA ALA A 371 -3.04 0.74 23.53
C ALA A 371 -1.79 0.29 24.32
N LEU A 372 -1.42 1.02 25.36
CA LEU A 372 -0.28 0.70 26.21
C LEU A 372 -0.42 -0.68 26.89
N GLY A 373 -1.64 -1.03 27.35
CA GLY A 373 -1.90 -2.33 27.96
C GLY A 373 -1.88 -3.51 26.98
N ARG A 374 -1.93 -3.25 25.68
CA ARG A 374 -1.87 -4.26 24.60
C ARG A 374 -0.49 -4.39 23.96
N LEU A 375 0.38 -3.44 24.19
CA LEU A 375 1.78 -3.58 23.77
C LEU A 375 2.44 -4.72 24.57
N PRO A 376 3.26 -5.55 23.91
CA PRO A 376 4.09 -6.51 24.63
C PRO A 376 4.93 -5.77 25.69
N ARG A 377 4.89 -6.21 26.93
CA ARG A 377 5.84 -5.69 27.92
C ARG A 377 7.23 -6.12 27.48
N LEU A 378 8.09 -5.17 27.23
CA LEU A 378 9.52 -5.46 27.09
C LEU A 378 9.95 -6.04 28.47
N ILE A 379 10.27 -7.31 28.48
CA ILE A 379 10.91 -7.94 29.63
C ILE A 379 12.35 -7.45 29.55
N THR A 380 12.68 -6.45 30.38
CA THR A 380 14.05 -5.98 30.62
C THR A 380 14.76 -6.94 31.54
#